data_e714204c7b5f0389bd7064717abfa115
#
_entry.id   e714204c7b5f0389bd7064717abfa115
#
_cell.length_a   1.000
_cell.length_b   1.000
_cell.length_c   1.000
_cell.angle_alpha   90.00
_cell.angle_beta   90.00
_cell.angle_gamma   90.00
#
_symmetry.space_group_name_H-M   'P 1'
#
loop_
_entity.id
_entity.type
_entity.pdbx_description
1 polymer ?
#
loop_
_entity_poly.entity_id
_entity_poly.type
_entity_poly.pdbx_seq_one_letter_code
_entity_poly.pdbx_strand_id
1 'polypeptide(L)'
;MAPGAQRMNPAERSVLREGIVAGLIGAAVVAIWFFVFDLLRGRPFLTPTLLGSFVFFGVNTPTGLDPALGPILGYTVLHGLAFVAFGVVAATMMAMSEREPALFIAFVILFAAFEVFFFGVLSVLGRAMQAALVWWAVLIGNLLASIAMLWYFFRAHRALPRSLIGSWGRVLREGIVAGLLGAAVVALWFFAIDAIQGEALRTPRLLGTALLRAADPNAGMIAYTAVHGLAFIGFGIIGALLIEGAERQPLLVFALVILFTAFEIFFFGAVIIMASWILDELAGWTIFVGNILAAAAMLAYYFKGHRTLARRLTQAWAEED
;
A
#
# COMPACT_ATOMS: atom_id res chain seq x y z
N MET A 1 -34.26 20.52 30.22
CA MET A 1 -34.55 19.89 28.92
C MET A 1 -33.27 19.28 28.37
N ALA A 2 -33.18 17.96 28.35
CA ALA A 2 -32.05 17.27 27.74
C ALA A 2 -32.14 17.43 26.21
N PRO A 3 -31.02 17.72 25.50
CA PRO A 3 -31.04 17.83 24.06
C PRO A 3 -31.42 16.45 23.49
N GLY A 4 -32.51 16.43 22.71
CA GLY A 4 -33.03 15.21 22.13
C GLY A 4 -31.97 14.50 21.28
N ALA A 5 -31.71 13.26 21.62
CA ALA A 5 -30.90 12.38 20.82
C ALA A 5 -31.50 12.30 19.40
N GLN A 6 -30.90 12.97 18.43
CA GLN A 6 -31.30 12.88 17.03
C GLN A 6 -31.19 11.42 16.62
N ARG A 7 -32.31 10.81 16.28
CA ARG A 7 -32.31 9.43 15.76
C ARG A 7 -31.61 9.47 14.39
N MET A 8 -30.51 8.72 14.27
CA MET A 8 -29.80 8.57 13.02
C MET A 8 -30.75 8.12 11.89
N ASN A 9 -30.56 8.71 10.71
CA ASN A 9 -31.30 8.36 9.49
C ASN A 9 -31.05 6.87 9.15
N PRO A 10 -32.03 6.13 8.59
CA PRO A 10 -31.84 4.74 8.15
C PRO A 10 -30.61 4.54 7.24
N ALA A 11 -30.31 5.50 6.35
CA ALA A 11 -29.11 5.46 5.50
C ALA A 11 -27.80 5.58 6.30
N GLU A 12 -27.75 6.44 7.32
CA GLU A 12 -26.59 6.60 8.21
C GLU A 12 -26.35 5.34 9.04
N ARG A 13 -27.43 4.68 9.48
CA ARG A 13 -27.35 3.39 10.20
C ARG A 13 -26.79 2.27 9.31
N SER A 14 -27.13 2.28 8.01
CA SER A 14 -26.59 1.32 7.04
C SER A 14 -25.08 1.50 6.90
N VAL A 15 -24.61 2.72 6.67
CA VAL A 15 -23.17 3.05 6.51
C VAL A 15 -22.37 2.68 7.76
N LEU A 16 -22.88 3.02 8.95
CA LEU A 16 -22.23 2.69 10.20
C LEU A 16 -22.09 1.16 10.39
N ARG A 17 -23.16 0.42 10.12
CA ARG A 17 -23.16 -1.05 10.21
C ARG A 17 -22.16 -1.66 9.22
N GLU A 18 -22.16 -1.17 7.99
CA GLU A 18 -21.22 -1.62 6.95
C GLU A 18 -19.77 -1.35 7.35
N GLY A 19 -19.50 -0.17 7.90
CA GLY A 19 -18.18 0.20 8.38
C GLY A 19 -17.69 -0.67 9.53
N ILE A 20 -18.56 -0.94 10.52
CA ILE A 20 -18.24 -1.85 11.63
C ILE A 20 -17.92 -3.25 11.10
N VAL A 21 -18.76 -3.80 10.21
CA VAL A 21 -18.54 -5.15 9.65
C VAL A 21 -17.26 -5.20 8.84
N ALA A 22 -17.02 -4.20 7.96
CA ALA A 22 -15.79 -4.12 7.18
C ALA A 22 -14.55 -4.02 8.08
N GLY A 23 -14.60 -3.17 9.11
CA GLY A 23 -13.52 -3.04 10.07
C GLY A 23 -13.23 -4.35 10.82
N LEU A 24 -14.27 -5.05 11.29
CA LEU A 24 -14.10 -6.36 11.94
C LEU A 24 -13.50 -7.41 10.99
N ILE A 25 -13.89 -7.39 9.69
CA ILE A 25 -13.27 -8.25 8.66
C ILE A 25 -11.77 -7.92 8.54
N GLY A 26 -11.42 -6.64 8.41
CA GLY A 26 -10.02 -6.22 8.31
C GLY A 26 -9.21 -6.62 9.53
N ALA A 27 -9.72 -6.35 10.73
CA ALA A 27 -9.08 -6.74 11.98
C ALA A 27 -8.87 -8.25 12.10
N ALA A 28 -9.87 -9.05 11.75
CA ALA A 28 -9.79 -10.50 11.78
C ALA A 28 -8.75 -11.04 10.79
N VAL A 29 -8.70 -10.49 9.58
CA VAL A 29 -7.72 -10.88 8.55
C VAL A 29 -6.28 -10.63 9.02
N VAL A 30 -5.99 -9.45 9.58
CA VAL A 30 -4.67 -9.14 10.12
C VAL A 30 -4.34 -10.01 11.33
N ALA A 31 -5.30 -10.23 12.23
CA ALA A 31 -5.09 -11.08 13.39
C ALA A 31 -4.76 -12.54 13.00
N ILE A 32 -5.50 -13.10 12.03
CA ILE A 32 -5.26 -14.46 11.51
C ILE A 32 -3.90 -14.51 10.81
N TRP A 33 -3.58 -13.51 9.98
CA TRP A 33 -2.29 -13.42 9.29
C TRP A 33 -1.12 -13.46 10.27
N PHE A 34 -1.13 -12.58 11.29
CA PHE A 34 -0.05 -12.55 12.27
C PHE A 34 -0.04 -13.76 13.20
N PHE A 35 -1.17 -14.34 13.51
CA PHE A 35 -1.22 -15.61 14.25
C PHE A 35 -0.51 -16.72 13.45
N VAL A 36 -0.80 -16.87 12.16
CA VAL A 36 -0.15 -17.87 11.30
C VAL A 36 1.34 -17.54 11.16
N PHE A 37 1.69 -16.27 10.95
CA PHE A 37 3.08 -15.83 10.84
C PHE A 37 3.90 -16.12 12.09
N ASP A 38 3.37 -15.79 13.27
CA ASP A 38 4.01 -16.04 14.56
C ASP A 38 4.11 -17.55 14.86
N LEU A 39 3.08 -18.33 14.49
CA LEU A 39 3.06 -19.79 14.63
C LEU A 39 4.15 -20.45 13.80
N LEU A 40 4.32 -20.04 12.53
CA LEU A 40 5.38 -20.54 11.64
C LEU A 40 6.79 -20.22 12.15
N ARG A 41 6.94 -19.20 12.99
CA ARG A 41 8.19 -18.83 13.66
C ARG A 41 8.37 -19.52 15.02
N GLY A 42 7.47 -20.43 15.40
CA GLY A 42 7.48 -21.14 16.68
C GLY A 42 7.17 -20.26 17.91
N ARG A 43 6.63 -19.05 17.70
CA ARG A 43 6.34 -18.08 18.77
C ARG A 43 4.91 -17.53 18.63
N PRO A 44 3.86 -18.37 18.83
CA PRO A 44 2.48 -17.96 18.69
C PRO A 44 2.16 -16.76 19.60
N PHE A 45 1.37 -15.81 19.09
CA PHE A 45 0.99 -14.57 19.78
C PHE A 45 2.14 -13.61 20.13
N LEU A 46 3.31 -13.76 19.50
CA LEU A 46 4.43 -12.83 19.71
C LEU A 46 4.06 -11.40 19.34
N THR A 47 3.48 -11.22 18.16
CA THR A 47 3.13 -9.88 17.65
C THR A 47 2.14 -9.14 18.55
N PRO A 48 0.96 -9.68 18.93
CA PRO A 48 0.06 -8.99 19.83
C PRO A 48 0.62 -8.82 21.24
N THR A 49 1.44 -9.76 21.74
CA THR A 49 2.14 -9.60 23.02
C THR A 49 3.10 -8.42 23.00
N LEU A 50 3.93 -8.34 21.94
CA LEU A 50 4.92 -7.29 21.76
C LEU A 50 4.26 -5.90 21.70
N LEU A 51 3.27 -5.74 20.82
CA LEU A 51 2.58 -4.47 20.62
C LEU A 51 1.75 -4.07 21.84
N GLY A 52 1.08 -5.03 22.48
CA GLY A 52 0.33 -4.77 23.71
C GLY A 52 1.23 -4.42 24.89
N SER A 53 2.37 -5.10 25.04
CA SER A 53 3.34 -4.78 26.09
C SER A 53 3.94 -3.38 25.90
N PHE A 54 4.21 -3.00 24.67
CA PHE A 54 4.68 -1.65 24.35
C PHE A 54 3.61 -0.59 24.69
N VAL A 55 2.40 -0.75 24.14
CA VAL A 55 1.34 0.28 24.25
C VAL A 55 0.84 0.45 25.69
N PHE A 56 0.64 -0.66 26.42
CA PHE A 56 -0.02 -0.62 27.74
C PHE A 56 0.95 -0.66 28.91
N PHE A 57 2.17 -1.17 28.71
CA PHE A 57 3.13 -1.38 29.79
C PHE A 57 4.47 -0.68 29.57
N GLY A 58 4.64 0.05 28.45
CA GLY A 58 5.86 0.82 28.16
C GLY A 58 7.11 -0.04 27.94
N VAL A 59 6.94 -1.33 27.60
CA VAL A 59 8.06 -2.26 27.39
C VAL A 59 8.72 -1.97 26.05
N ASN A 60 9.93 -1.47 26.05
CA ASN A 60 10.69 -1.06 24.86
C ASN A 60 11.64 -2.14 24.31
N THR A 61 11.77 -3.28 25.01
CA THR A 61 12.69 -4.35 24.61
C THR A 61 11.91 -5.61 24.23
N PRO A 62 12.12 -6.17 23.02
CA PRO A 62 11.39 -7.36 22.56
C PRO A 62 11.95 -8.68 23.12
N THR A 63 13.06 -8.64 23.87
CA THR A 63 13.74 -9.82 24.40
C THR A 63 13.09 -10.31 25.68
N GLY A 64 12.84 -11.63 25.77
CA GLY A 64 12.32 -12.26 27.00
C GLY A 64 10.82 -12.05 27.24
N LEU A 65 10.06 -11.61 26.23
CA LEU A 65 8.61 -11.51 26.34
C LEU A 65 7.95 -12.85 26.09
N ASP A 66 7.29 -13.36 27.12
CA ASP A 66 6.40 -14.52 27.02
C ASP A 66 4.97 -14.06 26.73
N PRO A 67 4.17 -14.86 25.98
CA PRO A 67 2.78 -14.56 25.73
C PRO A 67 2.00 -14.35 27.04
N ALA A 68 1.39 -13.19 27.20
CA ALA A 68 0.61 -12.82 28.38
C ALA A 68 -0.78 -12.32 27.96
N LEU A 69 -1.81 -12.78 28.67
CA LEU A 69 -3.21 -12.47 28.33
C LEU A 69 -3.52 -10.97 28.35
N GLY A 70 -2.97 -10.23 29.31
CA GLY A 70 -3.20 -8.79 29.43
C GLY A 70 -2.79 -8.01 28.16
N PRO A 71 -1.52 -8.06 27.74
CA PRO A 71 -1.06 -7.43 26.51
C PRO A 71 -1.83 -7.91 25.27
N ILE A 72 -2.07 -9.22 25.12
CA ILE A 72 -2.78 -9.80 23.98
C ILE A 72 -4.20 -9.25 23.87
N LEU A 73 -4.97 -9.31 24.97
CA LEU A 73 -6.36 -8.84 24.99
C LEU A 73 -6.42 -7.30 24.78
N GLY A 74 -5.56 -6.56 25.48
CA GLY A 74 -5.50 -5.10 25.35
C GLY A 74 -5.22 -4.69 23.89
N TYR A 75 -4.22 -5.31 23.28
CA TYR A 75 -3.90 -5.03 21.87
C TYR A 75 -5.02 -5.47 20.93
N THR A 76 -5.64 -6.64 21.14
CA THR A 76 -6.74 -7.13 20.31
C THR A 76 -7.93 -6.16 20.32
N VAL A 77 -8.28 -5.63 21.49
CA VAL A 77 -9.34 -4.62 21.60
C VAL A 77 -8.96 -3.33 20.90
N LEU A 78 -7.75 -2.80 21.14
CA LEU A 78 -7.27 -1.58 20.51
C LEU A 78 -7.23 -1.72 18.97
N HIS A 79 -6.69 -2.83 18.49
CA HIS A 79 -6.61 -3.17 17.08
C HIS A 79 -8.00 -3.25 16.44
N GLY A 80 -8.93 -3.97 17.09
CA GLY A 80 -10.32 -4.06 16.65
C GLY A 80 -11.00 -2.70 16.57
N LEU A 81 -10.84 -1.85 17.59
CA LEU A 81 -11.39 -0.49 17.59
C LEU A 81 -10.80 0.39 16.50
N ALA A 82 -9.48 0.32 16.28
CA ALA A 82 -8.82 1.07 15.21
C ALA A 82 -9.35 0.67 13.82
N PHE A 83 -9.48 -0.63 13.57
CA PHE A 83 -10.04 -1.14 12.32
C PHE A 83 -11.53 -0.80 12.15
N VAL A 84 -12.32 -0.82 13.21
CA VAL A 84 -13.73 -0.40 13.16
C VAL A 84 -13.82 1.09 12.83
N ALA A 85 -13.02 1.94 13.48
CA ALA A 85 -12.98 3.37 13.17
C ALA A 85 -12.59 3.61 11.70
N PHE A 86 -11.53 2.94 11.23
CA PHE A 86 -11.11 3.00 9.84
C PHE A 86 -12.19 2.48 8.88
N GLY A 87 -12.86 1.37 9.22
CA GLY A 87 -13.95 0.78 8.45
C GLY A 87 -15.15 1.73 8.30
N VAL A 88 -15.49 2.47 9.35
CA VAL A 88 -16.57 3.48 9.31
C VAL A 88 -16.21 4.64 8.39
N VAL A 89 -14.96 5.13 8.45
CA VAL A 89 -14.47 6.16 7.53
C VAL A 89 -14.52 5.64 6.09
N ALA A 90 -14.03 4.42 5.86
CA ALA A 90 -14.04 3.77 4.55
C ALA A 90 -15.46 3.58 4.00
N ALA A 91 -16.42 3.12 4.82
CA ALA A 91 -17.81 2.97 4.43
C ALA A 91 -18.47 4.31 4.06
N THR A 92 -18.15 5.36 4.81
CA THR A 92 -18.65 6.71 4.51
C THR A 92 -18.13 7.20 3.15
N MET A 93 -16.82 7.03 2.90
CA MET A 93 -16.22 7.38 1.60
C MET A 93 -16.79 6.53 0.46
N MET A 94 -17.05 5.26 0.70
CA MET A 94 -17.66 4.37 -0.29
C MET A 94 -19.08 4.80 -0.64
N ALA A 95 -19.89 5.15 0.35
CA ALA A 95 -21.25 5.68 0.15
C ALA A 95 -21.26 7.03 -0.60
N MET A 96 -20.28 7.90 -0.31
CA MET A 96 -20.10 9.14 -1.06
C MET A 96 -19.66 8.89 -2.50
N SER A 97 -18.83 7.88 -2.74
CA SER A 97 -18.33 7.50 -4.07
C SER A 97 -19.43 6.99 -5.01
N GLU A 98 -20.56 6.51 -4.48
CA GLU A 98 -21.73 6.17 -5.31
C GLU A 98 -22.35 7.41 -5.98
N ARG A 99 -22.26 8.58 -5.34
CA ARG A 99 -22.75 9.86 -5.86
C ARG A 99 -21.70 10.55 -6.71
N GLU A 100 -20.44 10.48 -6.27
CA GLU A 100 -19.28 11.08 -6.92
C GLU A 100 -18.15 10.06 -7.06
N PRO A 101 -18.06 9.34 -8.19
CA PRO A 101 -17.07 8.28 -8.41
C PRO A 101 -15.60 8.72 -8.22
N ALA A 102 -15.30 10.02 -8.39
CA ALA A 102 -13.97 10.57 -8.12
C ALA A 102 -13.51 10.36 -6.68
N LEU A 103 -14.44 10.32 -5.71
CA LEU A 103 -14.11 10.08 -4.31
C LEU A 103 -13.59 8.67 -4.04
N PHE A 104 -13.79 7.72 -4.96
CA PHE A 104 -13.15 6.41 -4.85
C PHE A 104 -11.62 6.50 -4.89
N ILE A 105 -11.10 7.47 -5.60
CA ILE A 105 -9.64 7.72 -5.63
C ILE A 105 -9.15 8.26 -4.30
N ALA A 106 -9.92 9.16 -3.68
CA ALA A 106 -9.62 9.59 -2.31
C ALA A 106 -9.61 8.40 -1.34
N PHE A 107 -10.47 7.41 -1.55
CA PHE A 107 -10.48 6.16 -0.82
C PHE A 107 -9.19 5.34 -1.02
N VAL A 108 -8.73 5.18 -2.27
CA VAL A 108 -7.46 4.47 -2.57
C VAL A 108 -6.27 5.22 -1.96
N ILE A 109 -6.27 6.56 -2.05
CA ILE A 109 -5.23 7.40 -1.43
C ILE A 109 -5.25 7.24 0.10
N LEU A 110 -6.42 7.17 0.72
CA LEU A 110 -6.56 6.94 2.17
C LEU A 110 -5.91 5.61 2.59
N PHE A 111 -6.14 4.53 1.84
CA PHE A 111 -5.50 3.25 2.12
C PHE A 111 -3.98 3.32 1.99
N ALA A 112 -3.46 3.95 0.94
CA ALA A 112 -2.02 4.16 0.77
C ALA A 112 -1.45 5.04 1.89
N ALA A 113 -2.14 6.12 2.27
CA ALA A 113 -1.74 6.99 3.35
C ALA A 113 -1.75 6.27 4.72
N PHE A 114 -2.67 5.34 4.94
CA PHE A 114 -2.70 4.54 6.16
C PHE A 114 -1.46 3.66 6.31
N GLU A 115 -0.98 3.04 5.23
CA GLU A 115 0.28 2.29 5.24
C GLU A 115 1.46 3.20 5.63
N VAL A 116 1.56 4.38 5.00
CA VAL A 116 2.61 5.37 5.31
C VAL A 116 2.53 5.81 6.78
N PHE A 117 1.32 6.11 7.26
CA PHE A 117 1.09 6.50 8.65
C PHE A 117 1.50 5.38 9.62
N PHE A 118 1.15 4.13 9.31
CA PHE A 118 1.51 3.00 10.15
C PHE A 118 3.03 2.83 10.25
N PHE A 119 3.76 2.94 9.14
CA PHE A 119 5.23 2.95 9.16
C PHE A 119 5.80 4.14 9.94
N GLY A 120 5.18 5.31 9.84
CA GLY A 120 5.53 6.47 10.67
C GLY A 120 5.38 6.18 12.16
N VAL A 121 4.26 5.57 12.56
CA VAL A 121 4.05 5.12 13.95
C VAL A 121 5.10 4.10 14.38
N LEU A 122 5.41 3.11 13.54
CA LEU A 122 6.48 2.14 13.84
C LEU A 122 7.84 2.81 14.04
N SER A 123 8.13 3.90 13.32
CA SER A 123 9.40 4.63 13.48
C SER A 123 9.52 5.30 14.85
N VAL A 124 8.41 5.71 15.42
CA VAL A 124 8.34 6.29 16.80
C VAL A 124 8.53 5.21 17.86
N LEU A 125 8.18 3.95 17.58
CA LEU A 125 8.31 2.83 18.51
C LEU A 125 9.77 2.46 18.86
N GLY A 126 10.73 3.03 18.16
CA GLY A 126 12.16 2.80 18.40
C GLY A 126 12.74 1.60 17.64
N ARG A 127 14.06 1.62 17.47
CA ARG A 127 14.79 0.63 16.63
C ARG A 127 14.61 -0.82 17.09
N ALA A 128 14.52 -1.06 18.40
CA ALA A 128 14.37 -2.41 18.94
C ALA A 128 13.03 -3.06 18.54
N MET A 129 11.95 -2.27 18.57
CA MET A 129 10.62 -2.72 18.14
C MET A 129 10.53 -2.90 16.63
N GLN A 130 11.14 -1.99 15.85
CA GLN A 130 11.25 -2.14 14.40
C GLN A 130 11.99 -3.42 13.99
N ALA A 131 13.05 -3.78 14.72
CA ALA A 131 13.79 -5.02 14.47
C ALA A 131 12.97 -6.29 14.79
N ALA A 132 12.04 -6.21 15.73
CA ALA A 132 11.18 -7.32 16.13
C ALA A 132 9.99 -7.51 15.19
N LEU A 133 9.43 -6.41 14.67
CA LEU A 133 8.34 -6.42 13.70
C LEU A 133 8.92 -6.58 12.29
N VAL A 134 8.48 -7.61 11.61
CA VAL A 134 8.90 -7.87 10.23
C VAL A 134 8.06 -7.01 9.29
N TRP A 135 8.65 -5.95 8.76
CA TRP A 135 7.97 -4.92 7.96
C TRP A 135 7.12 -5.47 6.80
N TRP A 136 7.66 -6.45 6.05
CA TRP A 136 6.92 -7.05 4.94
C TRP A 136 5.71 -7.86 5.41
N ALA A 137 5.76 -8.45 6.62
CA ALA A 137 4.62 -9.16 7.18
C ALA A 137 3.49 -8.20 7.55
N VAL A 138 3.84 -7.00 8.03
CA VAL A 138 2.88 -5.91 8.26
C VAL A 138 2.24 -5.47 6.96
N LEU A 139 3.06 -5.20 5.94
CA LEU A 139 2.57 -4.79 4.61
C LEU A 139 1.61 -5.82 4.01
N ILE A 140 1.98 -7.11 4.05
CA ILE A 140 1.10 -8.18 3.55
C ILE A 140 -0.19 -8.27 4.37
N GLY A 141 -0.12 -8.21 5.69
CA GLY A 141 -1.30 -8.24 6.56
C GLY A 141 -2.28 -7.13 6.23
N ASN A 142 -1.79 -5.90 6.08
CA ASN A 142 -2.61 -4.74 5.73
C ASN A 142 -3.17 -4.83 4.31
N LEU A 143 -2.37 -5.31 3.34
CA LEU A 143 -2.85 -5.54 1.98
C LEU A 143 -3.97 -6.58 1.93
N LEU A 144 -3.83 -7.69 2.66
CA LEU A 144 -4.87 -8.72 2.75
C LEU A 144 -6.16 -8.16 3.40
N ALA A 145 -6.02 -7.36 4.47
CA ALA A 145 -7.15 -6.69 5.09
C ALA A 145 -7.84 -5.72 4.13
N SER A 146 -7.06 -4.91 3.40
CA SER A 146 -7.56 -3.97 2.40
C SER A 146 -8.34 -4.67 1.29
N ILE A 147 -7.81 -5.78 0.77
CA ILE A 147 -8.48 -6.60 -0.25
C ILE A 147 -9.79 -7.17 0.30
N ALA A 148 -9.79 -7.70 1.52
CA ALA A 148 -10.98 -8.29 2.12
C ALA A 148 -12.07 -7.25 2.40
N MET A 149 -11.69 -6.08 2.93
CA MET A 149 -12.61 -4.96 3.16
C MET A 149 -13.18 -4.43 1.84
N LEU A 150 -12.34 -4.22 0.83
CA LEU A 150 -12.76 -3.74 -0.48
C LEU A 150 -13.69 -4.73 -1.17
N TRP A 151 -13.40 -6.03 -1.08
CA TRP A 151 -14.28 -7.09 -1.59
C TRP A 151 -15.67 -7.08 -0.89
N TYR A 152 -15.69 -6.85 0.44
CA TYR A 152 -16.95 -6.70 1.17
C TYR A 152 -17.74 -5.49 0.69
N PHE A 153 -17.11 -4.32 0.55
CA PHE A 153 -17.75 -3.11 0.04
C PHE A 153 -18.27 -3.28 -1.39
N PHE A 154 -17.50 -3.89 -2.29
CA PHE A 154 -17.95 -4.12 -3.66
C PHE A 154 -19.11 -5.13 -3.77
N ARG A 155 -19.26 -6.01 -2.79
CA ARG A 155 -20.46 -6.85 -2.70
C ARG A 155 -21.70 -6.06 -2.27
N ALA A 156 -21.53 -5.13 -1.35
CA ALA A 156 -22.61 -4.25 -0.87
C ALA A 156 -23.00 -3.20 -1.95
N HIS A 157 -22.00 -2.61 -2.61
CA HIS A 157 -22.14 -1.51 -3.57
C HIS A 157 -21.88 -1.98 -5.02
N ARG A 158 -22.67 -2.90 -5.52
CA ARG A 158 -22.44 -3.57 -6.83
C ARG A 158 -22.43 -2.63 -8.04
N ALA A 159 -23.06 -1.47 -7.94
CA ALA A 159 -23.07 -0.48 -9.01
C ALA A 159 -21.73 0.22 -9.18
N LEU A 160 -21.01 0.46 -8.07
CA LEU A 160 -19.76 1.22 -8.04
C LEU A 160 -18.65 0.59 -8.89
N PRO A 161 -18.31 -0.71 -8.77
CA PRO A 161 -17.30 -1.32 -9.63
C PRO A 161 -17.63 -1.23 -11.12
N ARG A 162 -18.92 -1.32 -11.48
CA ARG A 162 -19.37 -1.22 -12.87
C ARG A 162 -19.28 0.21 -13.41
N SER A 163 -19.53 1.21 -12.58
CA SER A 163 -19.45 2.62 -12.98
C SER A 163 -18.00 3.12 -13.08
N LEU A 164 -17.13 2.64 -12.19
CA LEU A 164 -15.71 3.01 -12.15
C LEU A 164 -14.89 2.31 -13.21
N ILE A 165 -15.18 1.04 -13.46
CA ILE A 165 -14.33 0.16 -14.24
C ILE A 165 -15.19 -0.50 -15.32
N GLY A 166 -15.27 0.14 -16.47
CA GLY A 166 -16.03 -0.37 -17.63
C GLY A 166 -15.58 -1.76 -18.11
N SER A 167 -14.30 -2.10 -17.92
CA SER A 167 -13.78 -3.45 -18.19
C SER A 167 -12.59 -3.78 -17.28
N TRP A 168 -12.83 -4.51 -16.21
CA TRP A 168 -11.78 -5.04 -15.32
C TRP A 168 -10.67 -5.76 -16.09
N GLY A 169 -11.02 -6.51 -17.13
CA GLY A 169 -10.06 -7.23 -17.97
C GLY A 169 -9.06 -6.29 -18.66
N ARG A 170 -9.50 -5.12 -19.12
CA ARG A 170 -8.63 -4.13 -19.74
C ARG A 170 -7.68 -3.51 -18.70
N VAL A 171 -8.24 -3.03 -17.58
CA VAL A 171 -7.46 -2.42 -16.49
C VAL A 171 -6.40 -3.37 -15.94
N LEU A 172 -6.75 -4.61 -15.67
CA LEU A 172 -5.80 -5.62 -15.20
C LEU A 172 -4.70 -5.87 -16.24
N ARG A 173 -5.07 -6.06 -17.52
CA ARG A 173 -4.09 -6.31 -18.57
C ARG A 173 -3.16 -5.10 -18.75
N GLU A 174 -3.69 -3.90 -18.84
CA GLU A 174 -2.91 -2.68 -19.00
C GLU A 174 -2.04 -2.41 -17.78
N GLY A 175 -2.57 -2.61 -16.59
CA GLY A 175 -1.82 -2.45 -15.34
C GLY A 175 -0.68 -3.45 -15.19
N ILE A 176 -0.91 -4.73 -15.51
CA ILE A 176 0.15 -5.75 -15.50
C ILE A 176 1.24 -5.41 -16.52
N VAL A 177 0.86 -5.05 -17.75
CA VAL A 177 1.85 -4.72 -18.80
C VAL A 177 2.62 -3.47 -18.43
N ALA A 178 1.95 -2.41 -17.96
CA ALA A 178 2.62 -1.19 -17.52
C ALA A 178 3.56 -1.44 -16.34
N GLY A 179 3.11 -2.23 -15.35
CA GLY A 179 3.91 -2.61 -14.20
C GLY A 179 5.16 -3.41 -14.60
N LEU A 180 5.01 -4.41 -15.45
CA LEU A 180 6.15 -5.19 -15.97
C LEU A 180 7.12 -4.30 -16.76
N LEU A 181 6.60 -3.33 -17.54
CA LEU A 181 7.42 -2.36 -18.25
C LEU A 181 8.22 -1.49 -17.29
N GLY A 182 7.56 -0.94 -16.24
CA GLY A 182 8.24 -0.15 -15.21
C GLY A 182 9.31 -0.94 -14.47
N ALA A 183 8.98 -2.17 -14.05
CA ALA A 183 9.93 -3.08 -13.40
C ALA A 183 11.15 -3.37 -14.28
N ALA A 184 10.92 -3.64 -15.57
CA ALA A 184 11.99 -3.91 -16.54
C ALA A 184 12.89 -2.68 -16.74
N VAL A 185 12.32 -1.48 -16.83
CA VAL A 185 13.08 -0.23 -16.97
C VAL A 185 14.01 -0.02 -15.77
N VAL A 186 13.51 -0.16 -14.55
CA VAL A 186 14.35 -0.04 -13.34
C VAL A 186 15.41 -1.13 -13.30
N ALA A 187 15.04 -2.37 -13.62
CA ALA A 187 16.00 -3.48 -13.64
C ALA A 187 17.13 -3.26 -14.66
N LEU A 188 16.80 -2.79 -15.87
CA LEU A 188 17.78 -2.46 -16.90
C LEU A 188 18.65 -1.25 -16.52
N TRP A 189 18.06 -0.23 -15.87
CA TRP A 189 18.80 0.90 -15.35
C TRP A 189 19.86 0.50 -14.35
N PHE A 190 19.48 -0.26 -13.31
CA PHE A 190 20.43 -0.73 -12.31
C PHE A 190 21.41 -1.76 -12.86
N PHE A 191 20.99 -2.63 -13.78
CA PHE A 191 21.90 -3.52 -14.47
C PHE A 191 23.01 -2.75 -15.23
N ALA A 192 22.64 -1.65 -15.90
CA ALA A 192 23.61 -0.80 -16.60
C ALA A 192 24.59 -0.15 -15.62
N ILE A 193 24.10 0.39 -14.49
CA ILE A 193 24.95 0.98 -13.44
C ILE A 193 25.88 -0.06 -12.84
N ASP A 194 25.36 -1.21 -12.47
CA ASP A 194 26.11 -2.33 -11.89
C ASP A 194 27.21 -2.83 -12.87
N ALA A 195 26.87 -2.95 -14.17
CA ALA A 195 27.81 -3.35 -15.21
C ALA A 195 28.96 -2.34 -15.40
N ILE A 196 28.66 -1.03 -15.35
CA ILE A 196 29.67 0.03 -15.40
C ILE A 196 30.61 -0.05 -14.18
N GLN A 197 30.09 -0.46 -13.03
CA GLN A 197 30.86 -0.65 -11.79
C GLN A 197 31.62 -1.99 -11.77
N GLY A 198 31.47 -2.84 -12.79
CA GLY A 198 32.18 -4.11 -12.92
C GLY A 198 31.49 -5.30 -12.23
N GLU A 199 30.34 -5.12 -11.62
CA GLU A 199 29.60 -6.16 -10.89
C GLU A 199 28.14 -6.26 -11.34
N ALA A 200 27.91 -6.76 -12.54
CA ALA A 200 26.54 -6.97 -13.05
C ALA A 200 25.67 -7.74 -12.03
N LEU A 201 24.45 -7.24 -11.77
CA LEU A 201 23.49 -7.78 -10.80
C LEU A 201 23.87 -7.58 -9.32
N ARG A 202 24.79 -6.64 -9.01
CA ARG A 202 25.14 -6.26 -7.62
C ARG A 202 23.89 -5.78 -6.87
N THR A 203 23.16 -4.84 -7.44
CA THR A 203 21.97 -4.23 -6.81
C THR A 203 20.91 -5.25 -6.41
N PRO A 204 20.39 -6.15 -7.26
CA PRO A 204 19.37 -7.10 -6.85
C PRO A 204 19.88 -8.14 -5.86
N ARG A 205 21.17 -8.51 -5.87
CA ARG A 205 21.77 -9.38 -4.85
C ARG A 205 21.84 -8.68 -3.50
N LEU A 206 22.33 -7.46 -3.48
CA LEU A 206 22.42 -6.63 -2.28
C LEU A 206 21.04 -6.46 -1.63
N LEU A 207 20.03 -6.04 -2.40
CA LEU A 207 18.68 -5.81 -1.90
C LEU A 207 18.01 -7.11 -1.47
N GLY A 208 18.22 -8.21 -2.18
CA GLY A 208 17.71 -9.53 -1.82
C GLY A 208 18.25 -10.05 -0.51
N THR A 209 19.56 -9.97 -0.30
CA THR A 209 20.19 -10.41 0.96
C THR A 209 19.79 -9.52 2.13
N ALA A 210 19.75 -8.23 1.93
CA ALA A 210 19.54 -7.28 3.00
C ALA A 210 18.07 -7.09 3.37
N LEU A 211 17.19 -6.86 2.40
CA LEU A 211 15.76 -6.63 2.66
C LEU A 211 15.02 -7.93 3.00
N LEU A 212 15.35 -9.02 2.34
CA LEU A 212 14.71 -10.32 2.54
C LEU A 212 15.46 -11.21 3.52
N ARG A 213 16.64 -10.76 4.01
CA ARG A 213 17.51 -11.52 4.91
C ARG A 213 17.83 -12.92 4.36
N ALA A 214 18.03 -13.02 3.05
CA ALA A 214 18.35 -14.27 2.40
C ALA A 214 19.79 -14.70 2.72
N ALA A 215 19.96 -15.94 3.13
CA ALA A 215 21.30 -16.49 3.43
C ALA A 215 22.12 -16.73 2.15
N ASP A 216 21.45 -17.09 1.05
CA ASP A 216 22.07 -17.25 -0.27
C ASP A 216 21.80 -16.01 -1.13
N PRO A 217 22.83 -15.31 -1.63
CA PRO A 217 22.68 -14.12 -2.48
C PRO A 217 21.90 -14.36 -3.77
N ASN A 218 22.00 -15.54 -4.37
CA ASN A 218 21.29 -15.84 -5.62
C ASN A 218 19.80 -16.11 -5.36
N ALA A 219 19.46 -16.84 -4.30
CA ALA A 219 18.09 -17.02 -3.87
C ALA A 219 17.47 -15.67 -3.47
N GLY A 220 18.23 -14.82 -2.77
CA GLY A 220 17.83 -13.46 -2.42
C GLY A 220 17.53 -12.61 -3.65
N MET A 221 18.39 -12.65 -4.66
CA MET A 221 18.21 -11.95 -5.93
C MET A 221 16.92 -12.37 -6.65
N ILE A 222 16.66 -13.68 -6.73
CA ILE A 222 15.43 -14.20 -7.37
C ILE A 222 14.20 -13.73 -6.60
N ALA A 223 14.20 -13.86 -5.28
CA ALA A 223 13.10 -13.44 -4.43
C ALA A 223 12.87 -11.92 -4.53
N TYR A 224 13.94 -11.11 -4.50
CA TYR A 224 13.84 -9.67 -4.70
C TYR A 224 13.24 -9.31 -6.07
N THR A 225 13.69 -9.97 -7.15
CA THR A 225 13.18 -9.73 -8.50
C THR A 225 11.68 -10.03 -8.58
N ALA A 226 11.22 -11.10 -7.94
CA ALA A 226 9.80 -11.43 -7.86
C ALA A 226 9.01 -10.36 -7.08
N VAL A 227 9.49 -9.94 -5.90
CA VAL A 227 8.84 -8.89 -5.08
C VAL A 227 8.81 -7.56 -5.83
N HIS A 228 9.93 -7.18 -6.48
CA HIS A 228 10.03 -5.97 -7.30
C HIS A 228 9.00 -5.99 -8.44
N GLY A 229 8.93 -7.09 -9.19
CA GLY A 229 7.95 -7.24 -10.27
C GLY A 229 6.51 -7.16 -9.78
N LEU A 230 6.18 -7.83 -8.66
CA LEU A 230 4.84 -7.79 -8.07
C LEU A 230 4.48 -6.40 -7.56
N ALA A 231 5.41 -5.67 -6.93
CA ALA A 231 5.19 -4.30 -6.49
C ALA A 231 4.88 -3.37 -7.67
N PHE A 232 5.65 -3.48 -8.76
CA PHE A 232 5.40 -2.70 -9.96
C PHE A 232 4.09 -3.08 -10.67
N ILE A 233 3.71 -4.36 -10.69
CA ILE A 233 2.39 -4.80 -11.19
C ILE A 233 1.27 -4.17 -10.38
N GLY A 234 1.34 -4.21 -9.06
CA GLY A 234 0.37 -3.56 -8.18
C GLY A 234 0.25 -2.06 -8.46
N PHE A 235 1.39 -1.38 -8.55
CA PHE A 235 1.46 0.05 -8.88
C PHE A 235 0.91 0.34 -10.29
N GLY A 236 1.20 -0.52 -11.26
CA GLY A 236 0.66 -0.43 -12.61
C GLY A 236 -0.85 -0.59 -12.65
N ILE A 237 -1.42 -1.53 -11.89
CA ILE A 237 -2.88 -1.69 -11.82
C ILE A 237 -3.54 -0.43 -11.24
N ILE A 238 -2.97 0.16 -10.18
CA ILE A 238 -3.47 1.43 -9.61
C ILE A 238 -3.39 2.55 -10.66
N GLY A 239 -2.29 2.65 -11.40
CA GLY A 239 -2.13 3.62 -12.50
C GLY A 239 -3.18 3.41 -13.60
N ALA A 240 -3.44 2.16 -14.01
CA ALA A 240 -4.46 1.84 -15.01
C ALA A 240 -5.88 2.22 -14.55
N LEU A 241 -6.19 2.00 -13.25
CA LEU A 241 -7.46 2.44 -12.65
C LEU A 241 -7.63 3.95 -12.74
N LEU A 242 -6.57 4.71 -12.42
CA LEU A 242 -6.59 6.17 -12.48
C LEU A 242 -6.76 6.68 -13.92
N ILE A 243 -6.07 6.07 -14.88
CA ILE A 243 -6.18 6.42 -16.30
C ILE A 243 -7.58 6.13 -16.85
N GLU A 244 -8.15 4.98 -16.55
CA GLU A 244 -9.54 4.63 -16.93
C GLU A 244 -10.53 5.63 -16.33
N GLY A 245 -10.34 6.01 -15.06
CA GLY A 245 -11.13 7.05 -14.40
C GLY A 245 -10.95 8.44 -15.06
N ALA A 246 -9.72 8.79 -15.44
CA ALA A 246 -9.39 10.06 -16.07
C ALA A 246 -10.04 10.24 -17.46
N GLU A 247 -10.34 9.16 -18.19
CA GLU A 247 -11.13 9.26 -19.43
C GLU A 247 -12.51 9.84 -19.18
N ARG A 248 -13.07 9.62 -17.99
CA ARG A 248 -14.39 10.13 -17.59
C ARG A 248 -14.28 11.48 -16.86
N GLN A 249 -13.23 11.68 -16.09
CA GLN A 249 -12.97 12.87 -15.30
C GLN A 249 -11.50 13.31 -15.45
N PRO A 250 -11.17 14.25 -16.35
CA PRO A 250 -9.79 14.65 -16.65
C PRO A 250 -8.97 15.10 -15.43
N LEU A 251 -9.60 15.65 -14.40
CA LEU A 251 -8.96 16.01 -13.13
C LEU A 251 -8.19 14.86 -12.47
N LEU A 252 -8.56 13.60 -12.77
CA LEU A 252 -7.88 12.43 -12.22
C LEU A 252 -6.45 12.22 -12.76
N VAL A 253 -6.06 12.91 -13.82
CA VAL A 253 -4.66 12.97 -14.26
C VAL A 253 -3.77 13.58 -13.18
N PHE A 254 -4.27 14.59 -12.45
CA PHE A 254 -3.53 15.16 -11.32
C PHE A 254 -3.36 14.14 -10.18
N ALA A 255 -4.35 13.28 -9.95
CA ALA A 255 -4.20 12.17 -9.00
C ALA A 255 -3.09 11.21 -9.39
N LEU A 256 -2.85 11.02 -10.67
CA LEU A 256 -1.75 10.20 -11.19
C LEU A 256 -0.38 10.85 -10.90
N VAL A 257 -0.26 12.15 -11.11
CA VAL A 257 0.96 12.90 -10.75
C VAL A 257 1.21 12.85 -9.25
N ILE A 258 0.16 13.04 -8.45
CA ILE A 258 0.24 12.93 -6.98
C ILE A 258 0.65 11.52 -6.57
N LEU A 259 0.10 10.48 -7.20
CA LEU A 259 0.44 9.08 -6.91
C LEU A 259 1.93 8.82 -7.16
N PHE A 260 2.46 9.24 -8.30
CA PHE A 260 3.88 9.05 -8.61
C PHE A 260 4.78 9.84 -7.66
N THR A 261 4.43 11.08 -7.35
CA THR A 261 5.19 11.92 -6.41
C THR A 261 5.14 11.35 -4.98
N ALA A 262 3.96 10.93 -4.53
CA ALA A 262 3.79 10.31 -3.22
C ALA A 262 4.55 8.99 -3.12
N PHE A 263 4.58 8.20 -4.19
CA PHE A 263 5.36 6.96 -4.25
C PHE A 263 6.86 7.23 -4.08
N GLU A 264 7.40 8.25 -4.77
CA GLU A 264 8.80 8.65 -4.62
C GLU A 264 9.14 9.05 -3.18
N ILE A 265 8.35 9.96 -2.60
CA ILE A 265 8.55 10.42 -1.23
C ILE A 265 8.45 9.26 -0.25
N PHE A 266 7.46 8.40 -0.43
CA PHE A 266 7.26 7.20 0.40
C PHE A 266 8.42 6.23 0.27
N PHE A 267 8.87 5.95 -0.96
CA PHE A 267 9.97 5.04 -1.21
C PHE A 267 11.26 5.52 -0.54
N PHE A 268 11.62 6.79 -0.73
CA PHE A 268 12.78 7.38 -0.07
C PHE A 268 12.62 7.41 1.45
N GLY A 269 11.46 7.76 1.96
CA GLY A 269 11.15 7.70 3.39
C GLY A 269 11.33 6.30 3.96
N ALA A 270 10.83 5.28 3.27
CA ALA A 270 10.98 3.89 3.67
C ALA A 270 12.45 3.44 3.66
N VAL A 271 13.22 3.80 2.63
CA VAL A 271 14.65 3.51 2.56
C VAL A 271 15.40 4.19 3.70
N ILE A 272 15.17 5.47 3.98
CA ILE A 272 15.82 6.21 5.07
C ILE A 272 15.50 5.57 6.43
N ILE A 273 14.27 5.20 6.67
CA ILE A 273 13.83 4.67 7.97
C ILE A 273 14.27 3.22 8.17
N MET A 274 14.12 2.38 7.14
CA MET A 274 14.28 0.94 7.27
C MET A 274 15.66 0.43 6.86
N ALA A 275 16.32 1.15 5.99
CA ALA A 275 17.54 0.67 5.34
C ALA A 275 18.45 1.83 4.89
N SER A 276 18.73 2.79 5.80
CA SER A 276 19.60 3.95 5.50
C SER A 276 20.97 3.54 4.94
N TRP A 277 21.46 2.37 5.32
CA TRP A 277 22.69 1.79 4.78
C TRP A 277 22.61 1.52 3.25
N ILE A 278 21.40 1.36 2.67
CA ILE A 278 21.24 1.23 1.21
C ILE A 278 21.71 2.51 0.51
N LEU A 279 21.51 3.68 1.13
CA LEU A 279 21.95 4.96 0.56
C LEU A 279 23.47 5.13 0.62
N ASP A 280 24.17 4.38 1.47
CA ASP A 280 25.63 4.30 1.48
C ASP A 280 26.15 3.42 0.33
N GLU A 281 25.36 2.41 -0.09
CA GLU A 281 25.71 1.46 -1.14
C GLU A 281 25.18 1.86 -2.53
N LEU A 282 23.98 2.47 -2.56
CA LEU A 282 23.34 2.93 -3.78
C LEU A 282 23.13 4.45 -3.70
N ALA A 283 23.77 5.18 -4.60
CA ALA A 283 23.59 6.63 -4.63
C ALA A 283 22.11 6.99 -4.83
N GLY A 284 21.54 7.82 -3.96
CA GLY A 284 20.10 8.14 -3.96
C GLY A 284 19.61 8.69 -5.32
N TRP A 285 20.46 9.42 -6.06
CA TRP A 285 20.11 9.91 -7.39
C TRP A 285 19.87 8.78 -8.40
N THR A 286 20.54 7.63 -8.28
CA THR A 286 20.34 6.49 -9.21
C THR A 286 18.98 5.87 -9.02
N ILE A 287 18.49 5.81 -7.77
CA ILE A 287 17.15 5.35 -7.43
C ILE A 287 16.13 6.33 -8.02
N PHE A 288 16.30 7.62 -7.78
CA PHE A 288 15.41 8.67 -8.26
C PHE A 288 15.29 8.67 -9.80
N VAL A 289 16.41 8.60 -10.52
CA VAL A 289 16.41 8.54 -11.98
C VAL A 289 15.75 7.26 -12.49
N GLY A 290 16.03 6.10 -11.87
CA GLY A 290 15.40 4.83 -12.24
C GLY A 290 13.87 4.88 -12.14
N ASN A 291 13.37 5.48 -11.07
CA ASN A 291 11.93 5.63 -10.83
C ASN A 291 11.28 6.61 -11.82
N ILE A 292 11.93 7.74 -12.12
CA ILE A 292 11.45 8.68 -13.16
C ILE A 292 11.39 8.00 -14.53
N LEU A 293 12.41 7.23 -14.90
CA LEU A 293 12.41 6.49 -16.16
C LEU A 293 11.27 5.47 -16.23
N ALA A 294 11.03 4.74 -15.13
CA ALA A 294 9.90 3.82 -15.05
C ALA A 294 8.57 4.55 -15.16
N ALA A 295 8.39 5.64 -14.42
CA ALA A 295 7.18 6.47 -14.47
C ALA A 295 6.93 6.99 -15.90
N ALA A 296 7.95 7.52 -16.57
CA ALA A 296 7.85 8.00 -17.95
C ALA A 296 7.46 6.88 -18.91
N ALA A 297 8.06 5.69 -18.79
CA ALA A 297 7.75 4.54 -19.62
C ALA A 297 6.30 4.04 -19.40
N MET A 298 5.85 3.96 -18.16
CA MET A 298 4.50 3.57 -17.82
C MET A 298 3.46 4.58 -18.32
N LEU A 299 3.70 5.88 -18.12
CA LEU A 299 2.84 6.95 -18.64
C LEU A 299 2.77 6.95 -20.16
N ALA A 300 3.91 6.80 -20.84
CA ALA A 300 3.94 6.69 -22.30
C ALA A 300 3.10 5.50 -22.81
N TYR A 301 3.18 4.36 -22.12
CA TYR A 301 2.36 3.20 -22.42
C TYR A 301 0.87 3.49 -22.25
N TYR A 302 0.45 4.09 -21.13
CA TYR A 302 -0.94 4.44 -20.88
C TYR A 302 -1.48 5.44 -21.92
N PHE A 303 -0.76 6.54 -22.18
CA PHE A 303 -1.21 7.53 -23.15
C PHE A 303 -1.26 7.01 -24.59
N LYS A 304 -0.44 6.01 -24.94
CA LYS A 304 -0.56 5.32 -26.21
C LYS A 304 -1.88 4.54 -26.34
N GLY A 305 -2.35 3.94 -25.25
CA GLY A 305 -3.64 3.24 -25.18
C GLY A 305 -4.84 4.20 -25.12
N HIS A 306 -4.68 5.36 -24.48
CA HIS A 306 -5.74 6.33 -24.17
C HIS A 306 -5.57 7.66 -24.94
N ARG A 307 -5.53 7.59 -26.27
CA ARG A 307 -5.25 8.74 -27.17
C ARG A 307 -6.25 9.89 -27.04
N THR A 308 -7.48 9.62 -26.67
CA THR A 308 -8.52 10.64 -26.43
C THR A 308 -8.20 11.50 -25.21
N LEU A 309 -7.73 10.90 -24.13
CA LEU A 309 -7.29 11.58 -22.93
C LEU A 309 -6.05 12.45 -23.23
N ALA A 310 -5.06 11.90 -23.92
CA ALA A 310 -3.85 12.63 -24.31
C ALA A 310 -4.19 13.90 -25.12
N ARG A 311 -5.09 13.79 -26.10
CA ARG A 311 -5.54 14.95 -26.91
C ARG A 311 -6.28 16.00 -26.09
N ARG A 312 -7.18 15.60 -25.19
CA ARG A 312 -7.91 16.53 -24.33
C ARG A 312 -6.99 17.32 -23.42
N LEU A 313 -5.96 16.68 -22.87
CA LEU A 313 -4.96 17.35 -22.05
C LEU A 313 -4.16 18.37 -22.87
N THR A 314 -3.73 18.01 -24.08
CA THR A 314 -2.99 18.93 -24.97
C THR A 314 -3.87 20.13 -25.37
N GLN A 315 -5.17 19.92 -25.59
CA GLN A 315 -6.10 21.01 -25.94
C GLN A 315 -6.36 21.94 -24.74
N ALA A 316 -6.55 21.39 -23.53
CA ALA A 316 -6.74 22.18 -22.32
C ALA A 316 -5.54 23.10 -22.03
N TRP A 317 -4.31 22.62 -22.29
CA TRP A 317 -3.10 23.43 -22.12
C TRP A 317 -2.92 24.50 -23.21
N ALA A 318 -3.41 24.22 -24.43
CA ALA A 318 -3.33 25.20 -25.54
C ALA A 318 -4.41 26.32 -25.47
N GLU A 319 -5.45 26.13 -24.63
CA GLU A 319 -6.48 27.12 -24.40
C GLU A 319 -6.14 28.08 -23.23
N GLU A 320 -5.09 27.78 -22.45
CA GLU A 320 -4.59 28.64 -21.36
C GLU A 320 -3.46 29.61 -21.82
N ASP A 321 -2.89 29.40 -23.01
CA ASP A 321 -1.92 30.29 -23.64
C ASP A 321 -2.63 31.26 -24.64
#